data_2da52980e4ae5517ac89b17e93159cf1
#
_entry.id   2da52980e4ae5517ac89b17e93159cf1
#
_cell.length_a   1.000
_cell.length_b   1.000
_cell.length_c   1.000
_cell.angle_alpha   90.00
_cell.angle_beta   90.00
_cell.angle_gamma   90.00
#
_symmetry.space_group_name_H-M   'P 1'
#
loop_
_entity.id
_entity.type
_entity.pdbx_description
1 polymer ?
#
loop_
_entity_poly.entity_id
_entity_poly.type
_entity_poly.pdbx_seq_one_letter_code
_entity_poly.pdbx_strand_id
1 'polypeptide(L)'
;RSILIIMGVPSYFSYLIRNHKEMLIKIFNFKKQINNLYFDSNSIVYDALRILSKEYDTYKNDDLFENELINIVCINIENYINDVKPNKKVLIAFDGVAPVAKLEQQRTRRHKSMLEKKVMNHICGEKNEWNKTAITPGTNFMNKLNTNINNYFKGQEKQYGLEEIIFTGSDEPGE
;
A
#
# COMPACT_ATOMS: atom_id res chain seq x y z
N ARG A 1 25.61 3.41 21.24
CA ARG A 1 25.58 3.58 19.76
C ARG A 1 24.47 2.69 19.23
N SER A 2 23.33 3.26 18.93
CA SER A 2 22.23 2.55 18.26
C SER A 2 22.68 2.23 16.84
N ILE A 3 22.82 0.96 16.51
CA ILE A 3 23.02 0.52 15.13
C ILE A 3 21.68 0.72 14.43
N LEU A 4 21.60 1.75 13.61
CA LEU A 4 20.45 1.97 12.74
C LEU A 4 20.53 0.91 11.63
N ILE A 5 19.78 -0.17 11.78
CA ILE A 5 19.65 -1.17 10.71
C ILE A 5 18.72 -0.56 9.67
N ILE A 6 19.31 -0.02 8.62
CA ILE A 6 18.56 0.49 7.45
C ILE A 6 18.40 -0.70 6.52
N MET A 7 17.16 -1.16 6.35
CA MET A 7 16.83 -2.17 5.35
C MET A 7 16.61 -1.46 4.00
N GLY A 8 17.33 -1.92 2.99
CA GLY A 8 17.38 -1.31 1.66
C GLY A 8 18.46 -0.23 1.52
N VAL A 9 18.81 0.10 0.28
CA VAL A 9 19.79 1.15 -0.05
C VAL A 9 19.07 2.49 -0.14
N PRO A 10 19.31 3.43 0.80
CA PRO A 10 18.64 4.72 0.80
C PRO A 10 18.84 5.46 -0.53
N SER A 11 17.74 6.00 -1.07
CA SER A 11 17.73 6.80 -2.30
C SER A 11 18.22 6.09 -3.58
N TYR A 12 18.44 4.76 -3.55
CA TYR A 12 18.95 4.03 -4.72
C TYR A 12 18.02 4.17 -5.94
N PHE A 13 16.72 4.00 -5.76
CA PHE A 13 15.75 4.18 -6.84
C PHE A 13 15.76 5.61 -7.38
N SER A 14 15.81 6.60 -6.50
CA SER A 14 15.93 8.02 -6.91
C SER A 14 17.22 8.30 -7.66
N TYR A 15 18.32 7.65 -7.29
CA TYR A 15 19.58 7.74 -7.99
C TYR A 15 19.47 7.18 -9.41
N LEU A 16 18.87 5.98 -9.58
CA LEU A 16 18.66 5.36 -10.88
C LEU A 16 17.81 6.24 -11.79
N ILE A 17 16.68 6.75 -11.31
CA ILE A 17 15.79 7.61 -12.10
C ILE A 17 16.49 8.89 -12.56
N ARG A 18 17.35 9.49 -11.71
CA ARG A 18 18.01 10.76 -12.03
C ARG A 18 19.17 10.59 -12.99
N ASN A 19 19.96 9.51 -12.83
CA ASN A 19 21.22 9.32 -13.55
C ASN A 19 21.11 8.38 -14.76
N HIS A 20 20.04 7.56 -14.82
CA HIS A 20 19.84 6.53 -15.84
C HIS A 20 18.43 6.62 -16.42
N LYS A 21 18.09 7.80 -16.95
CA LYS A 21 16.76 8.08 -17.53
C LYS A 21 16.45 7.18 -18.73
N GLU A 22 17.46 6.69 -19.41
CA GLU A 22 17.37 5.74 -20.53
C GLU A 22 16.79 4.38 -20.11
N MET A 23 16.85 4.03 -18.82
CA MET A 23 16.25 2.82 -18.27
C MET A 23 14.73 2.92 -18.06
N LEU A 24 14.19 4.15 -18.09
CA LEU A 24 12.77 4.39 -17.88
C LEU A 24 12.00 4.23 -19.18
N ILE A 25 11.20 3.20 -19.26
CA ILE A 25 10.31 2.95 -20.40
C ILE A 25 8.87 3.14 -19.95
N LYS A 26 8.11 3.97 -20.64
CA LYS A 26 6.68 4.10 -20.40
C LYS A 26 5.99 2.77 -20.73
N ILE A 27 5.08 2.32 -19.85
CA ILE A 27 4.43 1.00 -19.99
C ILE A 27 3.81 0.75 -21.36
N PHE A 28 3.17 1.76 -21.96
CA PHE A 28 2.58 1.64 -23.29
C PHE A 28 3.60 1.55 -24.44
N ASN A 29 4.88 1.88 -24.19
CA ASN A 29 5.99 1.69 -25.13
C ASN A 29 6.70 0.35 -24.93
N PHE A 30 6.33 -0.40 -23.88
CA PHE A 30 6.94 -1.68 -23.56
C PHE A 30 6.35 -2.78 -24.46
N LYS A 31 7.14 -3.24 -25.43
CA LYS A 31 6.67 -4.18 -26.47
C LYS A 31 6.69 -5.64 -26.05
N LYS A 32 7.32 -5.97 -24.91
CA LYS A 32 7.38 -7.36 -24.43
C LYS A 32 6.15 -7.68 -23.59
N GLN A 33 5.67 -8.92 -23.72
CA GLN A 33 4.59 -9.42 -22.86
C GLN A 33 5.05 -9.50 -21.41
N ILE A 34 4.25 -8.97 -20.51
CA ILE A 34 4.45 -9.10 -19.07
C ILE A 34 3.69 -10.33 -18.61
N ASN A 35 4.37 -11.30 -18.01
CA ASN A 35 3.72 -12.51 -17.54
C ASN A 35 3.11 -12.32 -16.14
N ASN A 36 3.86 -11.71 -15.23
CA ASN A 36 3.48 -11.61 -13.83
C ASN A 36 3.55 -10.16 -13.35
N LEU A 37 2.61 -9.80 -12.47
CA LEU A 37 2.58 -8.51 -11.80
C LEU A 37 2.52 -8.74 -10.28
N TYR A 38 3.44 -8.14 -9.54
CA TYR A 38 3.53 -8.25 -8.09
C TYR A 38 3.35 -6.88 -7.45
N PHE A 39 2.42 -6.79 -6.49
CA PHE A 39 2.14 -5.56 -5.75
C PHE A 39 2.65 -5.66 -4.32
N ASP A 40 3.45 -4.67 -3.90
CA ASP A 40 3.54 -4.25 -2.51
C ASP A 40 2.42 -3.22 -2.28
N SER A 41 1.27 -3.72 -1.78
CA SER A 41 0.01 -2.98 -1.86
C SER A 41 -0.17 -1.93 -0.78
N ASN A 42 0.67 -1.89 0.26
CA ASN A 42 0.55 -0.89 1.32
C ASN A 42 0.71 0.54 0.78
N SER A 43 1.57 0.75 -0.20
CA SER A 43 1.75 2.06 -0.84
C SER A 43 0.46 2.55 -1.50
N ILE A 44 -0.33 1.65 -2.09
CA ILE A 44 -1.63 1.95 -2.73
C ILE A 44 -2.65 2.43 -1.70
N VAL A 45 -2.65 1.82 -0.51
CA VAL A 45 -3.53 2.25 0.60
C VAL A 45 -3.20 3.67 1.04
N TYR A 46 -1.91 3.99 1.20
CA TYR A 46 -1.48 5.35 1.57
C TYR A 46 -1.78 6.39 0.48
N ASP A 47 -1.67 6.03 -0.79
CA ASP A 47 -2.03 6.92 -1.90
C ASP A 47 -3.53 7.19 -1.94
N ALA A 48 -4.37 6.17 -1.78
CA ALA A 48 -5.81 6.31 -1.67
C ALA A 48 -6.21 7.18 -0.46
N LEU A 49 -5.59 6.92 0.71
CA LEU A 49 -5.82 7.71 1.91
C LEU A 49 -5.44 9.18 1.72
N ARG A 50 -4.33 9.48 1.04
CA ARG A 50 -3.89 10.86 0.79
C ARG A 50 -4.91 11.66 -0.03
N ILE A 51 -5.62 10.99 -0.94
CA ILE A 51 -6.68 11.62 -1.75
C ILE A 51 -7.92 11.81 -0.88
N LEU A 52 -8.40 10.74 -0.24
CA LEU A 52 -9.66 10.71 0.48
C LEU A 52 -9.64 11.51 1.79
N SER A 53 -8.48 11.63 2.44
CA SER A 53 -8.35 12.35 3.72
C SER A 53 -8.73 13.82 3.65
N LYS A 54 -8.77 14.42 2.45
CA LYS A 54 -9.22 15.81 2.26
C LYS A 54 -10.72 15.98 2.49
N GLU A 55 -11.46 14.89 2.37
CA GLU A 55 -12.91 14.85 2.47
C GLU A 55 -13.39 14.13 3.75
N TYR A 56 -12.46 13.81 4.68
CA TYR A 56 -12.78 13.02 5.86
C TYR A 56 -13.93 13.61 6.70
N ASP A 57 -13.97 14.93 6.85
CA ASP A 57 -15.02 15.62 7.61
C ASP A 57 -16.42 15.49 6.99
N THR A 58 -16.54 15.04 5.74
CA THR A 58 -17.83 14.81 5.08
C THR A 58 -18.46 13.47 5.45
N TYR A 59 -17.68 12.54 6.01
CA TYR A 59 -18.14 11.22 6.38
C TYR A 59 -18.78 11.23 7.78
N LYS A 60 -19.92 10.55 7.91
CA LYS A 60 -20.67 10.47 9.17
C LYS A 60 -19.98 9.65 10.26
N ASN A 61 -19.17 8.67 9.85
CA ASN A 61 -18.41 7.79 10.73
C ASN A 61 -17.23 7.15 9.98
N ASP A 62 -16.31 6.57 10.75
CA ASP A 62 -15.12 5.90 10.22
C ASP A 62 -15.45 4.72 9.31
N ASP A 63 -16.53 3.98 9.56
CA ASP A 63 -16.91 2.83 8.74
C ASP A 63 -17.22 3.21 7.29
N LEU A 64 -17.91 4.33 7.06
CA LEU A 64 -18.21 4.82 5.72
C LEU A 64 -16.93 5.28 5.01
N PHE A 65 -16.06 5.97 5.74
CA PHE A 65 -14.77 6.39 5.24
C PHE A 65 -13.89 5.20 4.86
N GLU A 66 -13.80 4.19 5.73
CA GLU A 66 -13.03 2.98 5.49
C GLU A 66 -13.55 2.18 4.31
N ASN A 67 -14.86 2.06 4.14
CA ASN A 67 -15.45 1.38 3.00
C ASN A 67 -15.08 2.08 1.68
N GLU A 68 -15.15 3.41 1.65
CA GLU A 68 -14.75 4.18 0.46
C GLU A 68 -13.24 4.08 0.21
N LEU A 69 -12.43 4.13 1.27
CA LEU A 69 -10.99 3.92 1.16
C LEU A 69 -10.66 2.56 0.54
N ILE A 70 -11.32 1.50 0.99
CA ILE A 70 -11.15 0.15 0.44
C ILE A 70 -11.58 0.09 -1.04
N ASN A 71 -12.69 0.72 -1.37
CA ASN A 71 -13.18 0.80 -2.75
C ASN A 71 -12.16 1.46 -3.68
N ILE A 72 -11.59 2.60 -3.27
CA ILE A 72 -10.54 3.28 -4.03
C ILE A 72 -9.29 2.40 -4.19
N VAL A 73 -8.90 1.66 -3.16
CA VAL A 73 -7.77 0.71 -3.24
C VAL A 73 -8.04 -0.38 -4.28
N CYS A 74 -9.24 -0.97 -4.27
CA CYS A 74 -9.63 -1.97 -5.28
C CYS A 74 -9.55 -1.41 -6.71
N ILE A 75 -10.12 -0.23 -6.93
CA ILE A 75 -10.09 0.46 -8.24
C ILE A 75 -8.65 0.76 -8.67
N ASN A 76 -7.79 1.21 -7.76
CA ASN A 76 -6.40 1.49 -8.09
C ASN A 76 -5.63 0.21 -8.50
N ILE A 77 -5.82 -0.89 -7.79
CA ILE A 77 -5.22 -2.18 -8.14
C ILE A 77 -5.74 -2.64 -9.52
N GLU A 78 -7.05 -2.54 -9.76
CA GLU A 78 -7.66 -2.87 -11.05
C GLU A 78 -7.07 -2.02 -12.19
N ASN A 79 -6.92 -0.72 -11.99
CA ASN A 79 -6.29 0.17 -12.96
C ASN A 79 -4.85 -0.26 -13.29
N TYR A 80 -4.05 -0.63 -12.31
CA TYR A 80 -2.70 -1.14 -12.56
C TYR A 80 -2.71 -2.45 -13.34
N ILE A 81 -3.63 -3.38 -13.05
CA ILE A 81 -3.78 -4.63 -13.82
C ILE A 81 -4.14 -4.31 -15.27
N ASN A 82 -5.06 -3.38 -15.49
CA ASN A 82 -5.51 -2.97 -16.82
C ASN A 82 -4.43 -2.22 -17.61
N ASP A 83 -3.57 -1.44 -16.94
CA ASP A 83 -2.47 -0.72 -17.57
C ASP A 83 -1.32 -1.65 -17.94
N VAL A 84 -0.97 -2.58 -17.05
CA VAL A 84 0.16 -3.51 -17.24
C VAL A 84 -0.22 -4.69 -18.13
N LYS A 85 -1.46 -5.18 -18.05
CA LYS A 85 -2.01 -6.32 -18.78
C LYS A 85 -1.14 -7.58 -18.66
N PRO A 86 -0.88 -8.07 -17.44
CA PRO A 86 -0.17 -9.32 -17.26
C PRO A 86 -1.02 -10.46 -17.85
N ASN A 87 -0.37 -11.53 -18.35
CA ASN A 87 -1.09 -12.63 -18.97
C ASN A 87 -1.09 -13.94 -18.16
N LYS A 88 -0.37 -13.98 -17.01
CA LYS A 88 -0.31 -15.17 -16.17
C LYS A 88 -0.79 -14.91 -14.76
N LYS A 89 0.00 -14.22 -13.96
CA LYS A 89 -0.25 -14.12 -12.53
C LYS A 89 -0.23 -12.67 -12.02
N VAL A 90 -1.11 -12.41 -11.09
CA VAL A 90 -1.09 -11.20 -10.26
C VAL A 90 -0.96 -11.63 -8.80
N LEU A 91 0.03 -11.07 -8.09
CA LEU A 91 0.17 -11.21 -6.65
C LEU A 91 -0.14 -9.87 -6.00
N ILE A 92 -1.14 -9.87 -5.13
CA ILE A 92 -1.52 -8.70 -4.30
C ILE A 92 -1.09 -9.01 -2.88
N ALA A 93 0.00 -8.39 -2.44
CA ALA A 93 0.57 -8.60 -1.10
C ALA A 93 0.41 -7.35 -0.24
N PHE A 94 -0.07 -7.54 1.00
CA PHE A 94 -0.07 -6.52 2.03
C PHE A 94 0.99 -6.83 3.08
N ASP A 95 1.48 -5.78 3.78
CA ASP A 95 2.39 -5.96 4.91
C ASP A 95 1.77 -6.92 5.93
N GLY A 96 2.49 -7.98 6.20
CA GLY A 96 2.16 -8.97 7.23
C GLY A 96 3.00 -8.80 8.48
N VAL A 97 3.10 -9.87 9.26
CA VAL A 97 3.92 -9.91 10.48
C VAL A 97 5.39 -9.73 10.11
N ALA A 98 5.97 -8.62 10.56
CA ALA A 98 7.36 -8.30 10.26
C ALA A 98 8.34 -9.19 11.04
N PRO A 99 9.47 -9.61 10.45
CA PRO A 99 10.56 -10.24 11.17
C PRO A 99 11.03 -9.39 12.37
N VAL A 100 11.55 -10.02 13.43
CA VAL A 100 11.94 -9.35 14.69
C VAL A 100 12.85 -8.14 14.45
N ALA A 101 13.80 -8.23 13.52
CA ALA A 101 14.70 -7.13 13.17
C ALA A 101 13.96 -5.91 12.57
N LYS A 102 12.90 -6.15 11.81
CA LYS A 102 12.07 -5.10 11.19
C LYS A 102 11.10 -4.47 12.20
N LEU A 103 10.69 -5.24 13.23
CA LEU A 103 9.81 -4.74 14.29
C LEU A 103 10.39 -3.53 15.02
N GLU A 104 11.69 -3.56 15.37
CA GLU A 104 12.35 -2.46 16.07
C GLU A 104 12.42 -1.19 15.22
N GLN A 105 12.73 -1.35 13.94
CA GLN A 105 12.73 -0.24 12.98
C GLN A 105 11.32 0.35 12.81
N GLN A 106 10.29 -0.49 12.68
CA GLN A 106 8.89 -0.03 12.60
C GLN A 106 8.46 0.69 13.88
N ARG A 107 8.84 0.18 15.05
CA ARG A 107 8.56 0.79 16.36
C ARG A 107 9.18 2.19 16.46
N THR A 108 10.45 2.32 16.11
CA THR A 108 11.16 3.61 16.12
C THR A 108 10.51 4.62 15.16
N ARG A 109 10.15 4.19 13.94
CA ARG A 109 9.45 5.03 12.96
C ARG A 109 8.09 5.49 13.48
N ARG A 110 7.32 4.61 14.13
CA ARG A 110 6.01 4.96 14.72
C ARG A 110 6.14 5.94 15.88
N HIS A 111 7.11 5.75 16.76
CA HIS A 111 7.38 6.70 17.84
C HIS A 111 7.72 8.08 17.31
N LYS A 112 8.58 8.15 16.29
CA LYS A 112 8.93 9.41 15.63
C LYS A 112 7.69 10.09 15.02
N SER A 113 6.87 9.35 14.29
CA SER A 113 5.63 9.88 13.68
C SER A 113 4.63 10.36 14.73
N MET A 114 4.49 9.65 15.86
CA MET A 114 3.64 10.09 16.98
C MET A 114 4.13 11.39 17.61
N LEU A 115 5.45 11.54 17.80
CA LEU A 115 6.04 12.78 18.33
C LEU A 115 5.83 13.94 17.37
N GLU A 116 6.09 13.73 16.07
CA GLU A 116 5.85 14.74 15.03
C GLU A 116 4.38 15.19 15.02
N LYS A 117 3.44 14.24 15.10
CA LYS A 117 1.99 14.56 15.18
C LYS A 117 1.65 15.37 16.42
N LYS A 118 2.19 15.02 17.60
CA LYS A 118 1.97 15.78 18.84
C LYS A 118 2.50 17.21 18.74
N VAL A 119 3.69 17.39 18.18
CA VAL A 119 4.28 18.71 17.96
C VAL A 119 3.45 19.54 16.98
N MET A 120 3.01 18.93 15.86
CA MET A 120 2.17 19.62 14.88
C MET A 120 0.81 20.01 15.46
N ASN A 121 0.17 19.14 16.24
CA ASN A 121 -1.10 19.43 16.89
C ASN A 121 -0.95 20.59 17.91
N HIS A 122 0.18 20.65 18.61
CA HIS A 122 0.46 21.76 19.55
C HIS A 122 0.65 23.10 18.83
N ILE A 123 1.25 23.10 17.64
CA ILE A 123 1.53 24.32 16.87
C ILE A 123 0.33 24.77 16.04
N CYS A 124 -0.35 23.83 15.36
CA CYS A 124 -1.37 24.11 14.36
C CYS A 124 -2.81 23.84 14.84
N GLY A 125 -2.99 23.34 16.07
CA GLY A 125 -4.27 22.84 16.58
C GLY A 125 -4.54 21.39 16.15
N GLU A 126 -5.46 20.74 16.84
CA GLU A 126 -5.88 19.38 16.49
C GLU A 126 -6.69 19.40 15.18
N LYS A 127 -6.30 18.54 14.26
CA LYS A 127 -7.06 18.30 13.04
C LYS A 127 -7.89 17.04 13.22
N ASN A 128 -9.13 17.10 12.77
CA ASN A 128 -9.97 15.92 12.64
C ASN A 128 -9.45 15.10 11.46
N GLU A 129 -8.76 13.97 11.75
CA GLU A 129 -8.17 13.11 10.75
C GLU A 129 -8.38 11.65 11.14
N TRP A 130 -8.70 10.82 10.16
CA TRP A 130 -8.75 9.38 10.36
C TRP A 130 -7.42 8.82 10.89
N ASN A 131 -7.51 7.82 11.74
CA ASN A 131 -6.35 7.27 12.43
C ASN A 131 -5.50 6.37 11.51
N LYS A 132 -4.45 6.94 10.92
CA LYS A 132 -3.51 6.22 10.03
C LYS A 132 -2.83 4.99 10.66
N THR A 133 -2.83 4.88 12.00
CA THR A 133 -2.28 3.68 12.66
C THR A 133 -3.14 2.44 12.43
N ALA A 134 -4.37 2.61 11.95
CA ALA A 134 -5.21 1.52 11.50
C ALA A 134 -4.61 0.74 10.32
N ILE A 135 -3.73 1.38 9.51
CA ILE A 135 -2.94 0.70 8.48
C ILE A 135 -1.74 -0.01 9.15
N THR A 136 -2.04 -1.00 9.96
CA THR A 136 -1.04 -1.82 10.67
C THR A 136 -1.51 -3.26 10.65
N PRO A 137 -0.65 -4.24 10.37
CA PRO A 137 -1.00 -5.66 10.43
C PRO A 137 -1.71 -6.01 11.74
N GLY A 138 -2.81 -6.77 11.63
CA GLY A 138 -3.60 -7.23 12.78
C GLY A 138 -4.67 -6.25 13.28
N THR A 139 -4.85 -5.09 12.68
CA THR A 139 -5.96 -4.18 13.01
C THR A 139 -7.27 -4.59 12.33
N ASN A 140 -8.39 -4.13 12.89
CA ASN A 140 -9.72 -4.37 12.31
C ASN A 140 -9.83 -3.83 10.87
N PHE A 141 -9.27 -2.64 10.63
CA PHE A 141 -9.24 -2.06 9.28
C PHE A 141 -8.49 -2.96 8.29
N MET A 142 -7.28 -3.43 8.64
CA MET A 142 -6.50 -4.31 7.74
C MET A 142 -7.21 -5.65 7.50
N ASN A 143 -7.87 -6.21 8.49
CA ASN A 143 -8.69 -7.42 8.32
C ASN A 143 -9.87 -7.16 7.36
N LYS A 144 -10.55 -6.03 7.52
CA LYS A 144 -11.64 -5.58 6.65
C LYS A 144 -11.14 -5.37 5.22
N LEU A 145 -10.01 -4.67 5.05
CA LEU A 145 -9.34 -4.44 3.77
C LEU A 145 -9.02 -5.76 3.07
N ASN A 146 -8.33 -6.66 3.76
CA ASN A 146 -7.92 -7.96 3.23
C ASN A 146 -9.12 -8.79 2.75
N THR A 147 -10.17 -8.84 3.56
CA THR A 147 -11.40 -9.58 3.22
C THR A 147 -12.08 -9.00 1.98
N ASN A 148 -12.20 -7.67 1.93
CA ASN A 148 -12.88 -7.01 0.82
C ASN A 148 -12.09 -7.13 -0.49
N ILE A 149 -10.77 -6.94 -0.47
CA ILE A 149 -9.94 -7.07 -1.67
C ILE A 149 -9.94 -8.51 -2.18
N ASN A 150 -9.79 -9.49 -1.28
CA ASN A 150 -9.88 -10.89 -1.69
C ASN A 150 -11.23 -11.20 -2.35
N ASN A 151 -12.34 -10.73 -1.76
CA ASN A 151 -13.67 -10.94 -2.33
C ASN A 151 -13.85 -10.20 -3.66
N TYR A 152 -13.27 -9.01 -3.81
CA TYR A 152 -13.36 -8.21 -5.05
C TYR A 152 -12.69 -8.92 -6.23
N PHE A 153 -11.52 -9.51 -6.03
CA PHE A 153 -10.75 -10.12 -7.12
C PHE A 153 -10.98 -11.64 -7.28
N LYS A 154 -11.59 -12.29 -6.30
CA LYS A 154 -11.83 -13.74 -6.31
C LYS A 154 -12.70 -14.15 -7.48
N GLY A 155 -12.18 -15.06 -8.32
CA GLY A 155 -12.90 -15.61 -9.46
C GLY A 155 -12.98 -14.68 -10.67
N GLN A 156 -12.23 -13.56 -10.66
CA GLN A 156 -12.19 -12.61 -11.76
C GLN A 156 -11.00 -12.79 -12.72
N GLU A 157 -10.23 -13.86 -12.56
CA GLU A 157 -9.03 -14.15 -13.35
C GLU A 157 -9.33 -14.09 -14.86
N LYS A 158 -10.44 -14.67 -15.29
CA LYS A 158 -10.84 -14.69 -16.71
C LYS A 158 -11.16 -13.28 -17.26
N GLN A 159 -11.70 -12.40 -16.43
CA GLN A 159 -12.04 -11.03 -16.84
C GLN A 159 -10.78 -10.24 -17.24
N TYR A 160 -9.67 -10.48 -16.53
CA TYR A 160 -8.38 -9.83 -16.80
C TYR A 160 -7.47 -10.65 -17.72
N GLY A 161 -7.90 -11.82 -18.21
CA GLY A 161 -7.08 -12.70 -19.05
C GLY A 161 -5.92 -13.35 -18.29
N LEU A 162 -6.10 -13.60 -16.98
CA LEU A 162 -5.10 -14.17 -16.09
C LEU A 162 -5.31 -15.66 -15.87
N GLU A 163 -4.23 -16.36 -15.60
CA GLU A 163 -4.26 -17.75 -15.11
C GLU A 163 -4.59 -17.79 -13.62
N GLU A 164 -4.08 -16.83 -12.83
CA GLU A 164 -4.18 -16.84 -11.38
C GLU A 164 -4.07 -15.43 -10.77
N ILE A 165 -4.90 -15.17 -9.74
CA ILE A 165 -4.75 -14.02 -8.84
C ILE A 165 -4.48 -14.58 -7.45
N ILE A 166 -3.30 -14.25 -6.90
CA ILE A 166 -2.85 -14.65 -5.57
C ILE A 166 -3.00 -13.47 -4.63
N PHE A 167 -3.58 -13.71 -3.49
CA PHE A 167 -3.71 -12.72 -2.43
C PHE A 167 -2.99 -13.21 -1.18
N THR A 168 -2.13 -12.37 -0.59
CA THR A 168 -1.52 -12.62 0.72
C THR A 168 -2.00 -11.57 1.72
N GLY A 169 -2.62 -12.05 2.79
CA GLY A 169 -3.12 -11.22 3.88
C GLY A 169 -2.06 -10.90 4.92
N SER A 170 -2.50 -10.23 5.99
CA SER A 170 -1.63 -9.81 7.09
C SER A 170 -1.09 -10.95 7.98
N ASP A 171 -1.53 -12.17 7.77
CA ASP A 171 -1.10 -13.36 8.52
C ASP A 171 0.20 -13.94 7.98
N GLU A 172 0.55 -13.62 6.73
CA GLU A 172 1.76 -14.06 6.06
C GLU A 172 2.74 -12.89 5.87
N PRO A 173 4.05 -13.16 5.86
CA PRO A 173 5.00 -12.12 5.48
C PRO A 173 4.71 -11.66 4.05
N GLY A 174 4.47 -10.37 3.84
CA GLY A 174 4.26 -9.79 2.50
C GLY A 174 5.55 -9.65 1.68
N GLU A 175 6.70 -10.10 2.24
CA GLU A 175 8.03 -10.04 1.62
C GLU A 175 8.60 -11.43 1.35
#